data_eee7a5a9b64ff99f175960326a558dce
#
_entry.id   eee7a5a9b64ff99f175960326a558dce
#
_cell.length_a   1.000
_cell.length_b   1.000
_cell.length_c   1.000
_cell.angle_alpha   90.00
_cell.angle_beta   90.00
_cell.angle_gamma   90.00
#
_symmetry.space_group_name_H-M   'P 1'
#
loop_
_entity.id
_entity.type
_entity.pdbx_description
1 polymer ?
#
loop_
_entity_poly.entity_id
_entity_poly.type
_entity_poly.pdbx_seq_one_letter_code
_entity_poly.pdbx_strand_id
1 'polypeptide(L)'
;MLNMGHEVVQGYIDSKNPFDSWISLSYSIAFWLSNRIFQQTRYNLGLSCGLCGTGFCIRTSVIKEIGWGATCLTEDLEFTMKLVLNDRKVSFCKKAIVYDEKPLTFIQSWRQRKRWMQGHTDCAIRYLPKLFKKAFKEADLKAFDCAIYLFQPIRFICFGMAMVFSWSEVVFPAVPFYIIGYAFSSEVWSIIVLVQLLFGPLVVLFDKKWDIKIILGFFIYPFYCFTWLPVTIAGIKDAGRKEWIHTMHTRDISIDEVERL
;
A
#
# COMPACT_ATOMS: atom_id res chain seq x y z
N MET A 1 -8.29 21.78 5.03
CA MET A 1 -8.58 20.70 5.98
C MET A 1 -8.04 20.98 7.38
N LEU A 2 -6.79 21.40 7.56
CA LEU A 2 -6.29 21.77 8.92
C LEU A 2 -7.15 22.84 9.58
N ASN A 3 -7.58 23.87 8.84
CA ASN A 3 -8.50 24.91 9.34
C ASN A 3 -9.94 24.41 9.61
N MET A 4 -10.28 23.19 9.14
CA MET A 4 -11.58 22.55 9.36
C MET A 4 -11.55 21.54 10.52
N GLY A 5 -10.53 21.60 11.38
CA GLY A 5 -10.41 20.73 12.56
C GLY A 5 -9.62 19.42 12.35
N HIS A 6 -9.16 19.12 11.15
CA HIS A 6 -8.26 17.97 10.94
C HIS A 6 -6.86 18.28 11.49
N GLU A 7 -6.24 17.34 12.18
CA GLU A 7 -4.94 17.54 12.81
C GLU A 7 -3.79 16.96 12.00
N VAL A 8 -4.07 15.85 11.31
CA VAL A 8 -3.11 15.14 10.46
C VAL A 8 -3.80 14.82 9.13
N VAL A 9 -3.17 15.16 8.02
CA VAL A 9 -3.75 15.03 6.69
C VAL A 9 -2.72 14.45 5.73
N GLN A 10 -3.04 13.33 5.08
CA GLN A 10 -2.30 12.77 3.95
C GLN A 10 -2.91 13.30 2.66
N GLY A 11 -2.08 13.77 1.75
CA GLY A 11 -2.48 14.13 0.39
C GLY A 11 -2.52 12.94 -0.56
N TYR A 12 -3.01 13.17 -1.76
CA TYR A 12 -3.02 12.21 -2.86
C TYR A 12 -1.60 12.11 -3.46
N ILE A 13 -1.04 10.91 -3.51
CA ILE A 13 0.27 10.68 -4.11
C ILE A 13 0.08 10.23 -5.55
N ASP A 14 0.47 11.08 -6.48
CA ASP A 14 0.52 10.77 -7.90
C ASP A 14 1.96 10.46 -8.34
N SER A 15 2.14 10.09 -9.59
CA SER A 15 3.43 9.72 -10.16
C SER A 15 3.88 10.78 -11.16
N LYS A 16 5.11 11.27 -11.04
CA LYS A 16 5.68 12.19 -12.03
C LYS A 16 6.27 11.48 -13.26
N ASN A 17 6.44 10.15 -13.19
CA ASN A 17 7.05 9.36 -14.26
C ASN A 17 6.32 8.03 -14.54
N PRO A 18 4.98 8.03 -14.73
CA PRO A 18 4.22 6.78 -14.81
C PRO A 18 4.57 5.91 -16.01
N PHE A 19 5.10 6.50 -17.09
CA PHE A 19 5.33 5.80 -18.37
C PHE A 19 6.80 5.59 -18.72
N ASP A 20 7.74 5.85 -17.80
CA ASP A 20 9.16 5.74 -18.06
C ASP A 20 9.65 4.28 -18.11
N SER A 21 8.95 3.38 -17.41
CA SER A 21 9.22 1.93 -17.45
C SER A 21 7.98 1.14 -17.03
N TRP A 22 7.98 -0.17 -17.30
CA TRP A 22 6.93 -1.05 -16.81
C TRP A 22 6.88 -1.12 -15.28
N ILE A 23 8.01 -0.90 -14.60
CA ILE A 23 8.09 -0.81 -13.13
C ILE A 23 7.41 0.47 -12.65
N SER A 24 7.77 1.63 -13.21
CA SER A 24 7.16 2.91 -12.81
C SER A 24 5.66 2.93 -13.07
N LEU A 25 5.19 2.32 -14.17
CA LEU A 25 3.77 2.16 -14.47
C LEU A 25 3.07 1.26 -13.44
N SER A 26 3.67 0.13 -13.07
CA SER A 26 3.11 -0.78 -12.07
C SER A 26 3.04 -0.12 -10.68
N TYR A 27 4.06 0.66 -10.30
CA TYR A 27 4.00 1.47 -9.08
C TYR A 27 2.88 2.51 -9.14
N SER A 28 2.74 3.22 -10.26
CA SER A 28 1.71 4.23 -10.45
C SER A 28 0.32 3.63 -10.29
N ILE A 29 0.06 2.50 -10.93
CA ILE A 29 -1.19 1.74 -10.77
C ILE A 29 -1.41 1.38 -9.30
N ALA A 30 -0.40 0.84 -8.61
CA ALA A 30 -0.52 0.47 -7.20
C ALA A 30 -0.85 1.68 -6.30
N PHE A 31 -0.24 2.84 -6.55
CA PHE A 31 -0.52 4.06 -5.79
C PHE A 31 -1.90 4.64 -6.09
N TRP A 32 -2.34 4.64 -7.35
CA TRP A 32 -3.71 5.08 -7.71
C TRP A 32 -4.77 4.20 -7.06
N LEU A 33 -4.59 2.87 -7.09
CA LEU A 33 -5.45 1.93 -6.38
C LEU A 33 -5.43 2.17 -4.87
N SER A 34 -4.25 2.38 -4.29
CA SER A 34 -4.10 2.66 -2.85
C SER A 34 -4.80 3.96 -2.45
N ASN A 35 -4.63 5.05 -3.20
CA ASN A 35 -5.33 6.31 -2.94
C ASN A 35 -6.86 6.13 -2.90
N ARG A 36 -7.42 5.34 -3.82
CA ARG A 36 -8.86 5.14 -3.93
C ARG A 36 -9.39 4.12 -2.93
N ILE A 37 -8.79 2.92 -2.93
CA ILE A 37 -9.32 1.77 -2.18
C ILE A 37 -8.91 1.85 -0.72
N PHE A 38 -7.70 2.32 -0.43
CA PHE A 38 -7.19 2.34 0.93
C PHE A 38 -7.43 3.72 1.59
N GLN A 39 -6.92 4.81 1.04
CA GLN A 39 -6.96 6.12 1.69
C GLN A 39 -8.38 6.73 1.67
N GLN A 40 -8.99 6.85 0.48
CA GLN A 40 -10.30 7.48 0.36
C GLN A 40 -11.39 6.69 1.05
N THR A 41 -11.36 5.36 0.99
CA THR A 41 -12.34 4.49 1.65
C THR A 41 -12.26 4.64 3.16
N ARG A 42 -11.06 4.62 3.75
CA ARG A 42 -10.88 4.84 5.19
C ARG A 42 -11.35 6.21 5.63
N TYR A 43 -11.02 7.24 4.87
CA TYR A 43 -11.50 8.59 5.15
C TYR A 43 -13.04 8.66 5.19
N ASN A 44 -13.70 8.07 4.18
CA ASN A 44 -15.17 8.05 4.08
C ASN A 44 -15.83 7.26 5.22
N LEU A 45 -15.20 6.19 5.69
CA LEU A 45 -15.66 5.36 6.80
C LEU A 45 -15.30 5.95 8.18
N GLY A 46 -14.62 7.11 8.24
CA GLY A 46 -14.20 7.71 9.51
C GLY A 46 -13.02 7.00 10.20
N LEU A 47 -12.41 6.01 9.52
CA LEU A 47 -11.21 5.30 9.96
C LEU A 47 -9.95 6.17 9.79
N SER A 48 -8.80 5.68 10.25
CA SER A 48 -7.52 6.35 10.03
C SER A 48 -6.94 5.96 8.68
N CYS A 49 -6.60 6.95 7.86
CA CYS A 49 -5.73 6.74 6.70
C CYS A 49 -4.30 6.43 7.14
N GLY A 50 -3.43 6.03 6.22
CA GLY A 50 -2.00 5.86 6.48
C GLY A 50 -1.20 7.06 6.03
N LEU A 51 -0.16 7.44 6.77
CA LEU A 51 0.91 8.29 6.25
C LEU A 51 1.77 7.49 5.27
N CYS A 52 2.33 8.15 4.28
CA CYS A 52 3.04 7.51 3.16
C CYS A 52 4.43 8.14 2.91
N GLY A 53 5.09 8.64 3.93
CA GLY A 53 6.45 9.20 3.85
C GLY A 53 6.56 10.55 3.14
N THR A 54 5.55 10.95 2.34
CA THR A 54 5.51 12.22 1.62
C THR A 54 4.10 12.77 1.52
N GLY A 55 3.97 14.06 1.20
CA GLY A 55 2.68 14.70 0.92
C GLY A 55 1.72 14.75 2.10
N PHE A 56 2.21 14.88 3.32
CA PHE A 56 1.36 14.98 4.50
C PHE A 56 1.62 16.27 5.28
N CYS A 57 0.62 16.70 6.03
CA CYS A 57 0.69 17.81 6.96
C CYS A 57 0.24 17.37 8.35
N ILE A 58 0.97 17.80 9.38
CA ILE A 58 0.67 17.52 10.80
C ILE A 58 0.66 18.85 11.55
N ARG A 59 -0.31 19.04 12.43
CA ARG A 59 -0.26 20.18 13.37
C ARG A 59 0.94 20.03 14.29
N THR A 60 1.70 21.11 14.47
CA THR A 60 2.89 21.11 15.32
C THR A 60 2.57 20.71 16.77
N SER A 61 1.37 21.04 17.27
CA SER A 61 0.91 20.62 18.60
C SER A 61 0.87 19.10 18.74
N VAL A 62 0.42 18.36 17.71
CA VAL A 62 0.37 16.89 17.71
C VAL A 62 1.77 16.29 17.79
N ILE A 63 2.73 16.85 17.03
CA ILE A 63 4.12 16.38 17.09
C ILE A 63 4.74 16.67 18.46
N LYS A 64 4.44 17.83 19.05
CA LYS A 64 4.94 18.19 20.38
C LYS A 64 4.36 17.30 21.49
N GLU A 65 3.09 16.90 21.36
CA GLU A 65 2.38 16.07 22.33
C GLU A 65 2.82 14.59 22.26
N ILE A 66 2.83 14.01 21.06
CA ILE A 66 3.08 12.56 20.85
C ILE A 66 4.58 12.28 20.72
N GLY A 67 5.36 13.24 20.24
CA GLY A 67 6.76 13.09 19.85
C GLY A 67 6.89 12.31 18.53
N TRP A 68 7.79 12.71 17.65
CA TRP A 68 8.03 11.96 16.41
C TRP A 68 8.56 10.56 16.74
N GLY A 69 9.69 10.48 17.43
CA GLY A 69 10.28 9.26 18.01
C GLY A 69 10.20 8.00 17.13
N ALA A 70 10.26 8.18 15.81
CA ALA A 70 10.21 7.09 14.87
C ALA A 70 11.57 6.36 14.83
N THR A 71 11.54 5.05 14.97
CA THR A 71 12.73 4.19 15.04
C THR A 71 12.69 3.06 14.01
N CYS A 72 11.62 2.98 13.25
CA CYS A 72 11.36 1.99 12.21
C CYS A 72 11.85 2.49 10.84
N LEU A 73 12.13 1.58 9.91
CA LEU A 73 12.47 1.92 8.52
C LEU A 73 11.26 2.49 7.72
N THR A 74 10.06 2.39 8.28
CA THR A 74 8.81 3.00 7.79
C THR A 74 8.25 3.87 8.90
N GLU A 75 8.90 5.02 9.09
CA GLU A 75 8.60 5.99 10.14
C GLU A 75 7.18 6.55 10.05
N ASP A 76 6.68 6.67 8.83
CA ASP A 76 5.33 7.10 8.47
C ASP A 76 4.27 6.10 8.98
N LEU A 77 4.49 4.82 8.74
CA LEU A 77 3.64 3.75 9.25
C LEU A 77 3.68 3.71 10.79
N GLU A 78 4.88 3.78 11.37
CA GLU A 78 5.05 3.79 12.82
C GLU A 78 4.30 4.97 13.44
N PHE A 79 4.43 6.16 12.86
CA PHE A 79 3.75 7.34 13.37
C PHE A 79 2.23 7.26 13.21
N THR A 80 1.76 6.65 12.12
CA THR A 80 0.32 6.33 11.96
C THR A 80 -0.21 5.49 13.12
N MET A 81 0.52 4.43 13.52
CA MET A 81 0.11 3.58 14.65
C MET A 81 0.13 4.35 15.98
N LYS A 82 1.14 5.21 16.19
CA LYS A 82 1.21 6.08 17.37
C LYS A 82 0.03 7.04 17.45
N LEU A 83 -0.35 7.66 16.34
CA LEU A 83 -1.52 8.54 16.27
C LEU A 83 -2.79 7.81 16.71
N VAL A 84 -3.06 6.63 16.17
CA VAL A 84 -4.26 5.86 16.51
C VAL A 84 -4.26 5.40 17.96
N LEU A 85 -3.12 5.02 18.50
CA LEU A 85 -3.00 4.66 19.92
C LEU A 85 -3.24 5.85 20.87
N ASN A 86 -3.05 7.09 20.39
CA ASN A 86 -3.33 8.34 21.12
C ASN A 86 -4.64 9.02 20.65
N ASP A 87 -5.63 8.24 20.19
CA ASP A 87 -6.97 8.70 19.79
C ASP A 87 -6.99 9.70 18.64
N ARG A 88 -5.90 9.82 17.91
CA ARG A 88 -5.79 10.66 16.72
C ARG A 88 -6.01 9.81 15.46
N LYS A 89 -6.37 10.46 14.36
CA LYS A 89 -6.48 9.81 13.06
C LYS A 89 -5.84 10.64 11.96
N VAL A 90 -5.38 9.95 10.94
CA VAL A 90 -4.94 10.56 9.69
C VAL A 90 -6.16 10.74 8.79
N SER A 91 -6.40 11.96 8.33
CA SER A 91 -7.39 12.28 7.30
C SER A 91 -6.78 12.22 5.91
N PHE A 92 -7.61 12.15 4.86
CA PHE A 92 -7.15 12.14 3.48
C PHE A 92 -7.68 13.34 2.70
N CYS A 93 -6.82 13.97 1.90
CA CYS A 93 -7.19 15.08 1.03
C CYS A 93 -6.89 14.75 -0.43
N LYS A 94 -7.89 14.28 -1.18
CA LYS A 94 -7.75 13.94 -2.60
C LYS A 94 -7.32 15.13 -3.47
N LYS A 95 -7.64 16.37 -3.06
CA LYS A 95 -7.31 17.59 -3.82
C LYS A 95 -5.87 18.10 -3.59
N ALA A 96 -5.20 17.63 -2.54
CA ALA A 96 -3.79 17.97 -2.28
C ALA A 96 -2.91 16.92 -2.97
N ILE A 97 -2.53 17.18 -4.20
CA ILE A 97 -1.77 16.23 -5.02
C ILE A 97 -0.28 16.47 -4.84
N VAL A 98 0.46 15.40 -4.64
CA VAL A 98 1.93 15.38 -4.59
C VAL A 98 2.42 14.41 -5.65
N TYR A 99 3.32 14.86 -6.50
CA TYR A 99 3.93 14.05 -7.55
C TYR A 99 5.24 13.44 -7.05
N ASP A 100 5.28 12.13 -6.98
CA ASP A 100 6.41 11.36 -6.49
C ASP A 100 7.06 10.57 -7.63
N GLU A 101 8.40 10.49 -7.62
CA GLU A 101 9.16 9.73 -8.62
C GLU A 101 9.15 8.24 -8.28
N LYS A 102 8.72 7.43 -9.23
CA LYS A 102 8.67 5.97 -9.08
C LYS A 102 9.96 5.32 -9.59
N PRO A 103 10.41 4.21 -8.97
CA PRO A 103 11.57 3.46 -9.43
C PRO A 103 11.46 3.08 -10.90
N LEU A 104 12.56 3.18 -11.63
CA LEU A 104 12.62 2.82 -13.04
C LEU A 104 13.01 1.36 -13.27
N THR A 105 13.81 0.78 -12.37
CA THR A 105 14.35 -0.56 -12.54
C THR A 105 13.79 -1.53 -11.49
N PHE A 106 13.80 -2.82 -11.85
CA PHE A 106 13.39 -3.88 -10.93
C PHE A 106 14.23 -3.90 -9.66
N ILE A 107 15.54 -3.66 -9.75
CA ILE A 107 16.45 -3.66 -8.59
C ILE A 107 16.13 -2.52 -7.64
N GLN A 108 15.89 -1.30 -8.15
CA GLN A 108 15.47 -0.15 -7.32
C GLN A 108 14.14 -0.47 -6.62
N SER A 109 13.16 -0.98 -7.37
CA SER A 109 11.88 -1.42 -6.86
C SER A 109 12.01 -2.50 -5.78
N TRP A 110 12.85 -3.51 -6.01
CA TRP A 110 13.12 -4.57 -5.06
C TRP A 110 13.65 -4.03 -3.73
N ARG A 111 14.70 -3.20 -3.79
CA ARG A 111 15.33 -2.60 -2.59
C ARG A 111 14.33 -1.76 -1.79
N GLN A 112 13.55 -0.92 -2.46
CA GLN A 112 12.56 -0.06 -1.81
C GLN A 112 11.44 -0.89 -1.14
N ARG A 113 10.84 -1.83 -1.86
CA ARG A 113 9.77 -2.68 -1.34
C ARG A 113 10.24 -3.62 -0.23
N LYS A 114 11.47 -4.16 -0.34
CA LYS A 114 12.09 -4.94 0.74
C LYS A 114 12.18 -4.09 2.01
N ARG A 115 12.68 -2.85 1.92
CA ARG A 115 12.75 -1.91 3.03
C ARG A 115 11.36 -1.65 3.65
N TRP A 116 10.34 -1.49 2.81
CA TRP A 116 8.96 -1.33 3.30
C TRP A 116 8.50 -2.55 4.09
N MET A 117 8.77 -3.76 3.61
CA MET A 117 8.38 -4.98 4.33
C MET A 117 9.18 -5.21 5.61
N GLN A 118 10.46 -4.82 5.64
CA GLN A 118 11.25 -4.80 6.88
C GLN A 118 10.61 -3.90 7.94
N GLY A 119 10.36 -2.64 7.58
CA GLY A 119 9.73 -1.67 8.48
C GLY A 119 8.32 -2.06 8.89
N HIS A 120 7.52 -2.58 7.96
CA HIS A 120 6.16 -3.04 8.24
C HIS A 120 6.14 -4.20 9.24
N THR A 121 7.07 -5.16 9.07
CA THR A 121 7.21 -6.30 9.99
C THR A 121 7.65 -5.83 11.39
N ASP A 122 8.61 -4.92 11.49
CA ASP A 122 9.04 -4.32 12.76
C ASP A 122 7.89 -3.58 13.45
N CYS A 123 7.12 -2.78 12.69
CA CYS A 123 5.91 -2.14 13.20
C CYS A 123 4.86 -3.15 13.67
N ALA A 124 4.65 -4.23 12.93
CA ALA A 124 3.70 -5.27 13.30
C ALA A 124 4.09 -5.90 14.65
N ILE A 125 5.33 -6.29 14.82
CA ILE A 125 5.81 -6.89 16.07
C ILE A 125 5.58 -5.95 17.26
N ARG A 126 5.84 -4.66 17.11
CA ARG A 126 5.78 -3.69 18.21
C ARG A 126 4.39 -3.15 18.52
N TYR A 127 3.56 -2.97 17.51
CA TYR A 127 2.30 -2.24 17.65
C TYR A 127 1.05 -3.11 17.57
N LEU A 128 1.10 -4.28 16.93
CA LEU A 128 -0.06 -5.14 16.76
C LEU A 128 -0.72 -5.56 18.08
N PRO A 129 0.02 -6.00 19.12
CA PRO A 129 -0.58 -6.34 20.41
C PRO A 129 -1.26 -5.12 21.08
N LYS A 130 -0.65 -3.93 20.96
CA LYS A 130 -1.17 -2.69 21.55
C LYS A 130 -2.45 -2.25 20.86
N LEU A 131 -2.50 -2.33 19.52
CA LEU A 131 -3.67 -1.97 18.72
C LEU A 131 -4.84 -2.92 18.98
N PHE A 132 -4.60 -4.23 19.02
CA PHE A 132 -5.64 -5.19 19.39
C PHE A 132 -6.15 -4.97 20.81
N LYS A 133 -5.24 -4.73 21.77
CA LYS A 133 -5.65 -4.43 23.15
C LYS A 133 -6.59 -3.21 23.21
N LYS A 134 -6.24 -2.11 22.50
CA LYS A 134 -7.09 -0.92 22.43
C LYS A 134 -8.40 -1.22 21.70
N ALA A 135 -8.34 -1.90 20.55
CA ALA A 135 -9.51 -2.23 19.75
C ALA A 135 -10.57 -3.00 20.54
N PHE A 136 -10.16 -4.04 21.26
CA PHE A 136 -11.10 -4.87 22.02
C PHE A 136 -11.50 -4.25 23.36
N LYS A 137 -10.60 -3.52 24.04
CA LYS A 137 -10.90 -2.92 25.33
C LYS A 137 -11.81 -1.70 25.21
N GLU A 138 -11.62 -0.90 24.14
CA GLU A 138 -12.29 0.39 23.95
C GLU A 138 -13.31 0.35 22.80
N ALA A 139 -13.51 -0.82 22.16
CA ALA A 139 -14.32 -0.99 20.94
C ALA A 139 -13.90 -0.01 19.81
N ASP A 140 -12.59 0.27 19.70
CA ASP A 140 -12.03 1.23 18.73
C ASP A 140 -11.81 0.56 17.37
N LEU A 141 -12.72 0.83 16.43
CA LEU A 141 -12.63 0.34 15.05
C LEU A 141 -11.39 0.86 14.31
N LYS A 142 -10.88 2.05 14.63
CA LYS A 142 -9.67 2.60 14.01
C LYS A 142 -8.45 1.78 14.41
N ALA A 143 -8.35 1.46 15.70
CA ALA A 143 -7.28 0.60 16.20
C ALA A 143 -7.37 -0.82 15.62
N PHE A 144 -8.58 -1.37 15.47
CA PHE A 144 -8.79 -2.67 14.83
C PHE A 144 -8.37 -2.67 13.37
N ASP A 145 -8.82 -1.68 12.57
CA ASP A 145 -8.44 -1.55 11.16
C ASP A 145 -6.92 -1.39 10.97
N CYS A 146 -6.27 -0.59 11.81
CA CYS A 146 -4.82 -0.46 11.81
C CYS A 146 -4.10 -1.76 12.20
N ALA A 147 -4.63 -2.54 13.15
CA ALA A 147 -4.10 -3.86 13.46
C ALA A 147 -4.21 -4.79 12.25
N ILE A 148 -5.38 -4.84 11.58
CA ILE A 148 -5.55 -5.61 10.33
C ILE A 148 -4.60 -5.12 9.23
N TYR A 149 -4.35 -3.82 9.12
CA TYR A 149 -3.40 -3.28 8.16
C TYR A 149 -1.98 -3.79 8.40
N LEU A 150 -1.54 -3.94 9.65
CA LEU A 150 -0.23 -4.47 10.00
C LEU A 150 -0.03 -5.95 9.61
N PHE A 151 -1.09 -6.70 9.30
CA PHE A 151 -0.98 -8.04 8.69
C PHE A 151 -0.61 -8.02 7.20
N GLN A 152 -0.38 -6.86 6.60
CA GLN A 152 -0.07 -6.75 5.17
C GLN A 152 1.05 -7.69 4.68
N PRO A 153 2.19 -7.88 5.38
CA PRO A 153 3.22 -8.83 4.94
C PRO A 153 2.70 -10.27 4.84
N ILE A 154 1.89 -10.69 5.81
CA ILE A 154 1.28 -12.03 5.81
C ILE A 154 0.26 -12.14 4.66
N ARG A 155 -0.55 -11.11 4.43
CA ARG A 155 -1.51 -11.08 3.31
C ARG A 155 -0.83 -11.21 1.95
N PHE A 156 0.32 -10.55 1.76
CA PHE A 156 1.09 -10.68 0.51
C PHE A 156 1.63 -12.10 0.32
N ILE A 157 2.07 -12.77 1.38
CA ILE A 157 2.47 -14.18 1.31
C ILE A 157 1.28 -15.06 0.96
N CYS A 158 0.16 -14.93 1.68
CA CYS A 158 -1.04 -15.72 1.41
C CYS A 158 -1.57 -15.50 -0.02
N PHE A 159 -1.60 -14.23 -0.48
CA PHE A 159 -2.02 -13.89 -1.84
C PHE A 159 -1.06 -14.46 -2.88
N GLY A 160 0.25 -14.32 -2.69
CA GLY A 160 1.26 -14.88 -3.59
C GLY A 160 1.18 -16.41 -3.66
N MET A 161 0.99 -17.07 -2.52
CA MET A 161 0.78 -18.52 -2.48
C MET A 161 -0.51 -18.92 -3.22
N ALA A 162 -1.62 -18.23 -2.99
CA ALA A 162 -2.87 -18.48 -3.69
C ALA A 162 -2.72 -18.33 -5.21
N MET A 163 -1.98 -17.30 -5.66
CA MET A 163 -1.66 -17.13 -7.07
C MET A 163 -0.82 -18.29 -7.62
N VAL A 164 0.22 -18.72 -6.91
CA VAL A 164 1.06 -19.86 -7.33
C VAL A 164 0.21 -21.13 -7.43
N PHE A 165 -0.66 -21.39 -6.45
CA PHE A 165 -1.55 -22.55 -6.49
C PHE A 165 -2.53 -22.49 -7.67
N SER A 166 -3.20 -21.35 -7.89
CA SER A 166 -4.13 -21.18 -9.01
C SER A 166 -3.45 -21.39 -10.37
N TRP A 167 -2.21 -20.90 -10.52
CA TRP A 167 -1.45 -21.13 -11.76
C TRP A 167 -0.97 -22.56 -11.91
N SER A 168 -0.62 -23.24 -10.80
CA SER A 168 -0.21 -24.64 -10.85
C SER A 168 -1.35 -25.57 -11.33
N GLU A 169 -2.60 -25.27 -10.98
CA GLU A 169 -3.77 -26.01 -11.50
C GLU A 169 -3.94 -25.85 -13.00
N VAL A 170 -3.64 -24.65 -13.55
CA VAL A 170 -3.72 -24.40 -15.00
C VAL A 170 -2.58 -25.10 -15.74
N VAL A 171 -1.36 -25.10 -15.19
CA VAL A 171 -0.15 -25.64 -15.84
C VAL A 171 -0.01 -27.16 -15.62
N PHE A 172 -0.46 -27.66 -14.46
CA PHE A 172 -0.35 -29.06 -14.06
C PHE A 172 -1.70 -29.62 -13.59
N PRO A 173 -2.69 -29.79 -14.49
CA PRO A 173 -4.04 -30.22 -14.11
C PRO A 173 -4.09 -31.63 -13.51
N ALA A 174 -3.00 -32.38 -13.58
CA ALA A 174 -2.89 -33.73 -13.00
C ALA A 174 -2.58 -33.75 -11.49
N VAL A 175 -2.27 -32.60 -10.88
CA VAL A 175 -2.03 -32.46 -9.43
C VAL A 175 -3.24 -31.78 -8.80
N PRO A 176 -4.22 -32.55 -8.28
CA PRO A 176 -5.40 -31.95 -7.70
C PRO A 176 -5.04 -31.29 -6.36
N PHE A 177 -5.01 -29.97 -6.33
CA PHE A 177 -5.03 -29.21 -5.07
C PHE A 177 -6.45 -29.21 -4.50
N TYR A 178 -6.89 -30.37 -3.97
CA TYR A 178 -8.25 -30.63 -3.48
C TYR A 178 -8.74 -29.65 -2.39
N ILE A 179 -7.85 -28.94 -1.70
CA ILE A 179 -8.23 -28.12 -0.53
C ILE A 179 -9.01 -26.87 -0.94
N ILE A 180 -8.72 -26.25 -2.08
CA ILE A 180 -9.36 -25.00 -2.50
C ILE A 180 -10.56 -25.28 -3.42
N GLY A 181 -10.49 -26.31 -4.25
CA GLY A 181 -11.59 -26.71 -5.14
C GLY A 181 -12.84 -27.21 -4.43
N TYR A 182 -12.71 -27.70 -3.19
CA TYR A 182 -13.88 -28.11 -2.38
C TYR A 182 -14.62 -26.93 -1.73
N ALA A 183 -13.99 -25.75 -1.58
CA ALA A 183 -14.61 -24.63 -0.91
C ALA A 183 -15.63 -23.89 -1.78
N PHE A 184 -15.43 -23.87 -3.11
CA PHE A 184 -16.29 -23.15 -4.06
C PHE A 184 -16.31 -23.84 -5.40
N SER A 185 -17.43 -23.75 -6.13
CA SER A 185 -17.52 -24.28 -7.49
C SER A 185 -16.62 -23.51 -8.47
N SER A 186 -16.31 -24.11 -9.61
CA SER A 186 -15.47 -23.51 -10.67
C SER A 186 -16.03 -22.17 -11.18
N GLU A 187 -17.36 -22.03 -11.20
CA GLU A 187 -18.06 -20.82 -11.60
C GLU A 187 -17.79 -19.68 -10.60
N VAL A 188 -17.85 -19.97 -9.30
CA VAL A 188 -17.56 -19.00 -8.24
C VAL A 188 -16.12 -18.51 -8.33
N TRP A 189 -15.16 -19.43 -8.56
CA TRP A 189 -13.76 -19.06 -8.80
C TRP A 189 -13.58 -18.19 -10.03
N SER A 190 -14.24 -18.53 -11.13
CA SER A 190 -14.19 -17.74 -12.36
C SER A 190 -14.73 -16.33 -12.16
N ILE A 191 -15.81 -16.17 -11.41
CA ILE A 191 -16.37 -14.86 -11.05
C ILE A 191 -15.38 -14.06 -10.17
N ILE A 192 -14.78 -14.69 -9.15
CA ILE A 192 -13.79 -14.03 -8.29
C ILE A 192 -12.60 -13.53 -9.11
N VAL A 193 -12.06 -14.36 -10.02
CA VAL A 193 -10.96 -13.98 -10.90
C VAL A 193 -11.37 -12.83 -11.83
N LEU A 194 -12.54 -12.91 -12.43
CA LEU A 194 -13.07 -11.86 -13.32
C LEU A 194 -13.22 -10.53 -12.57
N VAL A 195 -13.80 -10.56 -11.37
CA VAL A 195 -13.93 -9.38 -10.52
C VAL A 195 -12.56 -8.79 -10.18
N GLN A 196 -11.59 -9.62 -9.81
CA GLN A 196 -10.22 -9.16 -9.51
C GLN A 196 -9.54 -8.52 -10.74
N LEU A 197 -9.70 -9.11 -11.91
CA LEU A 197 -9.13 -8.58 -13.16
C LEU A 197 -9.75 -7.24 -13.57
N LEU A 198 -11.06 -7.08 -13.41
CA LEU A 198 -11.78 -5.88 -13.82
C LEU A 198 -11.75 -4.78 -12.77
N PHE A 199 -11.63 -5.13 -11.49
CA PHE A 199 -11.73 -4.17 -10.38
C PHE A 199 -10.65 -3.09 -10.46
N GLY A 200 -9.38 -3.47 -10.68
CA GLY A 200 -8.28 -2.52 -10.79
C GLY A 200 -8.47 -1.51 -11.93
N PRO A 201 -8.66 -1.95 -13.18
CA PRO A 201 -8.98 -1.07 -14.30
C PRO A 201 -10.16 -0.13 -14.03
N LEU A 202 -11.29 -0.65 -13.53
CA LEU A 202 -12.46 0.15 -13.22
C LEU A 202 -12.16 1.24 -12.19
N VAL A 203 -11.44 0.94 -11.13
CA VAL A 203 -11.07 1.92 -10.09
C VAL A 203 -10.24 3.06 -10.68
N VAL A 204 -9.26 2.75 -11.53
CA VAL A 204 -8.40 3.76 -12.17
C VAL A 204 -9.18 4.60 -13.18
N LEU A 205 -10.13 3.99 -13.91
CA LEU A 205 -11.03 4.68 -14.81
C LEU A 205 -11.95 5.67 -14.04
N PHE A 206 -12.48 5.29 -12.88
CA PHE A 206 -13.26 6.19 -12.02
C PHE A 206 -12.47 7.41 -11.53
N ASP A 207 -11.15 7.31 -11.44
CA ASP A 207 -10.27 8.44 -11.13
C ASP A 207 -9.88 9.25 -12.38
N LYS A 208 -10.55 9.00 -13.54
CA LYS A 208 -10.35 9.70 -14.83
C LYS A 208 -8.94 9.55 -15.41
N LYS A 209 -8.23 8.50 -15.06
CA LYS A 209 -6.93 8.17 -15.64
C LYS A 209 -7.15 7.34 -16.92
N TRP A 210 -7.43 8.04 -18.04
CA TRP A 210 -7.72 7.45 -19.34
C TRP A 210 -6.50 7.52 -20.24
N ASP A 211 -5.67 6.49 -20.21
CA ASP A 211 -4.56 6.31 -21.15
C ASP A 211 -4.49 4.84 -21.56
N ILE A 212 -4.34 4.58 -22.86
CA ILE A 212 -4.20 3.22 -23.38
C ILE A 212 -3.01 2.49 -22.75
N LYS A 213 -1.92 3.21 -22.41
CA LYS A 213 -0.76 2.65 -21.75
C LYS A 213 -1.09 2.12 -20.34
N ILE A 214 -2.02 2.78 -19.64
CA ILE A 214 -2.49 2.32 -18.32
C ILE A 214 -3.28 1.02 -18.48
N ILE A 215 -4.17 0.96 -19.49
CA ILE A 215 -4.95 -0.26 -19.78
C ILE A 215 -4.01 -1.42 -20.11
N LEU A 216 -3.02 -1.20 -20.99
CA LEU A 216 -2.00 -2.19 -21.30
C LEU A 216 -1.15 -2.55 -20.06
N GLY A 217 -0.90 -1.59 -19.19
CA GLY A 217 -0.20 -1.79 -17.91
C GLY A 217 -0.87 -2.84 -17.02
N PHE A 218 -2.19 -2.97 -17.06
CA PHE A 218 -2.90 -3.99 -16.28
C PHE A 218 -2.62 -5.43 -16.74
N PHE A 219 -2.15 -5.66 -17.96
CA PHE A 219 -1.68 -6.98 -18.39
C PHE A 219 -0.31 -7.33 -17.79
N ILE A 220 0.51 -6.32 -17.50
CA ILE A 220 1.84 -6.50 -16.89
C ILE A 220 1.76 -6.47 -15.36
N TYR A 221 0.80 -5.76 -14.80
CA TYR A 221 0.64 -5.55 -13.37
C TYR A 221 0.57 -6.85 -12.53
N PRO A 222 -0.06 -7.95 -12.98
CA PRO A 222 -0.02 -9.22 -12.25
C PRO A 222 1.40 -9.75 -12.03
N PHE A 223 2.28 -9.65 -13.03
CA PHE A 223 3.70 -10.04 -12.89
C PHE A 223 4.40 -9.21 -11.83
N TYR A 224 4.14 -7.90 -11.79
CA TYR A 224 4.62 -7.05 -10.71
C TYR A 224 4.10 -7.50 -9.34
N CYS A 225 2.81 -7.86 -9.24
CA CYS A 225 2.22 -8.37 -8.01
C CYS A 225 2.87 -9.67 -7.54
N PHE A 226 3.21 -10.60 -8.43
CA PHE A 226 3.94 -11.83 -8.07
C PHE A 226 5.28 -11.54 -7.40
N THR A 227 5.97 -10.49 -7.80
CA THR A 227 7.25 -10.13 -7.20
C THR A 227 7.15 -9.69 -5.74
N TRP A 228 5.95 -9.36 -5.23
CA TRP A 228 5.76 -9.05 -3.82
C TRP A 228 6.02 -10.25 -2.91
N LEU A 229 5.75 -11.48 -3.36
CA LEU A 229 5.98 -12.67 -2.53
C LEU A 229 7.46 -12.81 -2.12
N PRO A 230 8.43 -12.95 -3.03
CA PRO A 230 9.83 -13.07 -2.65
C PRO A 230 10.38 -11.81 -1.97
N VAL A 231 9.94 -10.61 -2.35
CA VAL A 231 10.31 -9.36 -1.69
C VAL A 231 9.85 -9.33 -0.24
N THR A 232 8.62 -9.76 0.04
CA THR A 232 8.07 -9.80 1.39
C THR A 232 8.81 -10.80 2.27
N ILE A 233 9.10 -12.01 1.76
CA ILE A 233 9.89 -13.01 2.47
C ILE A 233 11.28 -12.46 2.82
N ALA A 234 11.94 -11.80 1.86
CA ALA A 234 13.24 -11.17 2.10
C ALA A 234 13.16 -10.03 3.13
N GLY A 235 12.08 -9.23 3.10
CA GLY A 235 11.83 -8.16 4.07
C GLY A 235 11.61 -8.69 5.49
N ILE A 236 10.80 -9.74 5.65
CA ILE A 236 10.53 -10.37 6.95
C ILE A 236 11.83 -10.95 7.54
N LYS A 237 12.63 -11.67 6.74
CA LYS A 237 13.91 -12.23 7.18
C LYS A 237 14.88 -11.18 7.70
N ASP A 238 14.86 -10.00 7.11
CA ASP A 238 15.76 -8.90 7.44
C ASP A 238 15.09 -7.83 8.34
N ALA A 239 13.95 -8.10 8.94
CA ALA A 239 13.19 -7.12 9.75
C ALA A 239 14.01 -6.49 10.90
N GLY A 240 14.96 -7.23 11.47
CA GLY A 240 15.88 -6.74 12.52
C GLY A 240 17.02 -5.84 12.02
N ARG A 241 17.27 -5.79 10.70
CA ARG A 241 18.34 -4.97 10.12
C ARG A 241 17.81 -3.58 9.81
N LYS A 242 18.45 -2.54 10.33
CA LYS A 242 18.05 -1.14 10.19
C LYS A 242 18.91 -0.38 9.17
N GLU A 243 19.40 -1.05 8.14
CA GLU A 243 20.17 -0.39 7.09
C GLU A 243 19.22 0.38 6.17
N TRP A 244 19.37 1.69 6.14
CA TRP A 244 18.64 2.57 5.23
C TRP A 244 19.43 2.75 3.94
N ILE A 245 18.85 2.32 2.82
CA ILE A 245 19.43 2.50 1.49
C ILE A 245 18.62 3.57 0.77
N HIS A 246 19.28 4.65 0.36
CA HIS A 246 18.67 5.75 -0.37
C HIS A 246 18.12 5.27 -1.73
N THR A 247 16.88 5.68 -2.06
CA THR A 247 16.34 5.50 -3.40
C THR A 247 16.85 6.66 -4.27
N MET A 248 17.60 6.36 -5.32
CA MET A 248 18.12 7.40 -6.23
C MET A 248 16.95 7.97 -7.04
N HIS A 249 16.80 9.28 -7.01
CA HIS A 249 15.92 10.05 -7.88
C HIS A 249 16.77 10.67 -8.98
N THR A 250 16.37 10.51 -10.24
CA THR A 250 17.16 10.91 -11.40
C THR A 250 16.42 11.88 -12.32
N ARG A 251 15.11 12.09 -12.09
CA ARG A 251 14.28 12.93 -12.93
C ARG A 251 14.07 14.30 -12.31
N ASP A 252 14.71 15.30 -12.90
CA ASP A 252 14.41 16.70 -12.65
C ASP A 252 13.36 17.17 -13.65
N ILE A 253 12.18 17.55 -13.15
CA ILE A 253 11.09 18.12 -13.94
C ILE A 253 10.57 19.38 -13.26
N SER A 254 10.29 20.40 -14.07
CA SER A 254 9.74 21.66 -13.59
C SER A 254 8.28 21.50 -13.14
N ILE A 255 7.78 22.47 -12.37
CA ILE A 255 6.37 22.50 -11.95
C ILE A 255 5.45 22.56 -13.16
N ASP A 256 5.81 23.34 -14.19
CA ASP A 256 5.00 23.46 -15.41
C ASP A 256 4.89 22.15 -16.20
N GLU A 257 5.91 21.31 -16.13
CA GLU A 257 5.86 19.96 -16.74
C GLU A 257 5.00 19.00 -15.93
N VAL A 258 5.02 19.13 -14.61
CA VAL A 258 4.17 18.33 -13.71
C VAL A 258 2.69 18.64 -13.90
N GLU A 259 2.32 19.91 -14.14
CA GLU A 259 0.93 20.31 -14.37
C GLU A 259 0.34 19.76 -15.68
N ARG A 260 1.19 19.30 -16.61
CA ARG A 260 0.79 18.69 -17.88
C ARG A 260 0.63 17.16 -17.83
N LEU A 261 0.98 16.52 -16.70
CA LEU A 261 0.83 15.08 -16.47
C LEU A 261 -0.59 14.74 -15.97
#